data_300361a1ab410d74aad211e2632204e7
#
_entry.id   300361a1ab410d74aad211e2632204e7
#
_cell.length_a   1.000
_cell.length_b   1.000
_cell.length_c   1.000
_cell.angle_alpha   90.00
_cell.angle_beta   90.00
_cell.angle_gamma   90.00
#
_symmetry.space_group_name_H-M   'P 1'
#
loop_
_entity.id
_entity.type
_entity.pdbx_description
1 polymer ?
#
loop_
_entity_poly.entity_id
_entity_poly.type
_entity_poly.pdbx_seq_one_letter_code
_entity_poly.pdbx_strand_id
1 'polypeptide(L)'
;MSGVKFVRRVDGLTYEFVREGDAYGFPSYRRVDHDLWCRRLPDFGWVVCNAADEVSSRPFDEPGQGEFPPEGVWVSRKGAQSYVYDLVRADPRAATGSGIR
;
A
#
# COMPACT_ATOMS: atom_id res chain seq x y z
N MET A 1 -13.78 -4.86 -7.07
CA MET A 1 -12.43 -5.24 -6.78
C MET A 1 -11.70 -4.15 -6.08
N SER A 2 -11.03 -4.50 -5.05
CA SER A 2 -10.25 -3.53 -4.29
C SER A 2 -8.80 -3.60 -4.68
N GLY A 3 -8.12 -2.49 -4.62
CA GLY A 3 -6.70 -2.43 -4.89
C GLY A 3 -6.12 -1.12 -4.40
N VAL A 4 -4.81 -1.02 -4.46
CA VAL A 4 -4.11 0.21 -4.09
C VAL A 4 -3.02 0.48 -5.12
N LYS A 5 -2.66 1.74 -5.26
CA LYS A 5 -1.57 2.15 -6.13
C LYS A 5 -0.60 2.98 -5.32
N PHE A 6 0.68 2.74 -5.56
CA PHE A 6 1.73 3.56 -4.98
C PHE A 6 2.36 4.35 -6.12
N VAL A 7 2.27 5.66 -6.05
CA VAL A 7 2.82 6.55 -7.08
C VAL A 7 4.09 7.17 -6.54
N ARG A 8 5.21 6.87 -7.19
CA ARG A 8 6.51 7.40 -6.74
C ARG A 8 6.64 8.85 -7.14
N ARG A 9 6.94 9.70 -6.19
CA ARG A 9 6.94 11.14 -6.43
C ARG A 9 8.03 11.62 -7.37
N VAL A 10 9.18 10.98 -7.33
CA VAL A 10 10.32 11.47 -8.12
C VAL A 10 10.09 11.36 -9.63
N ASP A 11 9.36 10.37 -10.08
CA ASP A 11 9.18 10.14 -11.51
C ASP A 11 7.77 9.72 -11.90
N GLY A 12 6.85 9.63 -10.95
CA GLY A 12 5.48 9.23 -11.23
C GLY A 12 5.29 7.75 -11.52
N LEU A 13 6.33 6.94 -11.31
CA LEU A 13 6.22 5.52 -11.53
C LEU A 13 5.17 4.92 -10.59
N THR A 14 4.25 4.14 -11.13
CA THR A 14 3.13 3.62 -10.38
C THR A 14 3.23 2.12 -10.22
N TYR A 15 3.04 1.64 -9.00
CA TYR A 15 2.99 0.23 -8.70
C TYR A 15 1.58 -0.12 -8.25
N GLU A 16 0.97 -1.11 -8.88
CA GLU A 16 -0.40 -1.51 -8.56
C GLU A 16 -0.39 -2.77 -7.73
N PHE A 17 -1.23 -2.77 -6.69
CA PHE A 17 -1.45 -3.92 -5.84
C PHE A 17 -2.94 -4.27 -5.88
N VAL A 18 -3.27 -5.54 -6.00
CA VAL A 18 -4.66 -6.00 -6.01
C VAL A 18 -4.90 -6.87 -4.80
N ARG A 19 -6.11 -6.85 -4.29
CA ARG A 19 -6.45 -7.66 -3.14
C ARG A 19 -6.33 -9.15 -3.50
N GLU A 20 -5.60 -9.89 -2.66
CA GLU A 20 -5.43 -11.30 -2.84
C GLU A 20 -5.44 -11.96 -1.47
N GLY A 21 -6.60 -12.36 -1.02
CA GLY A 21 -6.77 -12.98 0.28
C GLY A 21 -6.67 -12.01 1.44
N ASP A 22 -6.46 -12.56 2.61
CA ASP A 22 -6.35 -11.81 3.85
C ASP A 22 -5.10 -12.25 4.59
N ALA A 23 -4.60 -11.37 5.44
CA ALA A 23 -3.47 -11.67 6.32
C ALA A 23 -3.77 -11.04 7.68
N TYR A 24 -3.65 -11.83 8.73
CA TYR A 24 -3.86 -11.38 10.11
C TYR A 24 -5.24 -10.72 10.33
N GLY A 25 -6.25 -11.21 9.59
CA GLY A 25 -7.62 -10.70 9.73
C GLY A 25 -7.94 -9.47 8.91
N PHE A 26 -7.01 -8.99 8.09
CA PHE A 26 -7.21 -7.80 7.26
C PHE A 26 -6.91 -8.10 5.81
N PRO A 27 -7.44 -7.30 4.86
CA PRO A 27 -7.15 -7.53 3.45
C PRO A 27 -5.66 -7.53 3.17
N SER A 28 -5.22 -8.39 2.27
CA SER A 28 -3.83 -8.46 1.84
C SER A 28 -3.79 -8.13 0.35
N TYR A 29 -2.87 -7.27 -0.06
CA TYR A 29 -2.77 -6.83 -1.44
C TYR A 29 -1.43 -7.25 -2.00
N ARG A 30 -1.44 -7.80 -3.21
CA ARG A 30 -0.22 -8.25 -3.86
C ARG A 30 0.08 -7.39 -5.08
N ARG A 31 1.33 -7.01 -5.24
CA ARG A 31 1.77 -6.25 -6.41
C ARG A 31 1.61 -7.11 -7.65
N VAL A 32 1.04 -6.54 -8.71
CA VAL A 32 0.66 -7.31 -9.90
C VAL A 32 1.85 -7.88 -10.66
N ASP A 33 3.02 -7.28 -10.52
CA ASP A 33 4.20 -7.67 -11.30
C ASP A 33 5.37 -8.16 -10.44
N HIS A 34 5.17 -8.34 -9.15
CA HIS A 34 6.27 -8.71 -8.27
C HIS A 34 5.74 -9.37 -7.01
N ASP A 35 6.62 -10.08 -6.31
CA ASP A 35 6.22 -10.76 -5.09
C ASP A 35 6.39 -9.83 -3.89
N LEU A 36 5.64 -8.74 -3.90
CA LEU A 36 5.55 -7.79 -2.80
C LEU A 36 4.11 -7.63 -2.39
N TRP A 37 3.90 -7.34 -1.11
CA TRP A 37 2.58 -7.33 -0.52
C TRP A 37 2.37 -6.07 0.30
N CYS A 38 1.14 -5.58 0.33
CA CYS A 38 0.72 -4.55 1.27
C CYS A 38 -0.16 -5.26 2.30
N ARG A 39 0.33 -5.35 3.52
CA ARG A 39 -0.32 -6.11 4.60
C ARG A 39 -0.32 -5.32 5.89
N ARG A 40 -1.30 -5.63 6.75
CA ARG A 40 -1.32 -5.06 8.08
C ARG A 40 -0.69 -6.06 9.03
N LEU A 41 0.54 -5.79 9.44
CA LEU A 41 1.28 -6.70 10.32
C LEU A 41 0.97 -6.38 11.79
N PRO A 42 0.95 -7.41 12.67
CA PRO A 42 0.58 -7.18 14.07
C PRO A 42 1.43 -6.15 14.78
N ASP A 43 2.72 -6.09 14.46
CA ASP A 43 3.64 -5.20 15.18
C ASP A 43 3.81 -3.84 14.53
N PHE A 44 3.40 -3.69 13.28
CA PHE A 44 3.71 -2.49 12.53
C PHE A 44 2.51 -1.76 11.93
N GLY A 45 1.36 -2.43 11.84
CA GLY A 45 0.24 -1.88 11.09
C GLY A 45 0.46 -2.06 9.59
N TRP A 46 -0.09 -1.17 8.78
CA TRP A 46 0.00 -1.29 7.33
C TRP A 46 1.42 -0.98 6.84
N VAL A 47 1.97 -1.90 6.05
CA VAL A 47 3.32 -1.76 5.49
C VAL A 47 3.34 -2.42 4.12
N VAL A 48 4.39 -2.15 3.34
CA VAL A 48 4.73 -2.95 2.18
C VAL A 48 5.86 -3.88 2.59
N CYS A 49 5.70 -5.17 2.30
CA CYS A 49 6.63 -6.20 2.74
C CYS A 49 6.77 -7.28 1.67
N ASN A 50 7.74 -8.17 1.85
CA ASN A 50 7.86 -9.33 0.98
C ASN A 50 7.03 -10.47 1.53
N ALA A 51 7.09 -11.65 0.92
CA ALA A 51 6.32 -12.81 1.36
C ALA A 51 6.70 -13.28 2.76
N ALA A 52 7.89 -12.94 3.22
CA ALA A 52 8.35 -13.27 4.58
C ALA A 52 8.03 -12.17 5.59
N ASP A 53 7.20 -11.20 5.22
CA ASP A 53 6.80 -10.08 6.07
C ASP A 53 7.96 -9.15 6.45
N GLU A 54 8.99 -9.12 5.64
CA GLU A 54 10.07 -8.16 5.83
C GLU A 54 9.67 -6.81 5.25
N VAL A 55 9.66 -5.78 6.09
CA VAL A 55 9.12 -4.48 5.73
C VAL A 55 10.06 -3.68 4.84
N SER A 56 9.53 -3.13 3.75
CA SER A 56 10.29 -2.28 2.86
C SER A 56 9.74 -0.86 2.76
N SER A 57 8.48 -0.65 3.10
CA SER A 57 7.87 0.68 3.00
C SER A 57 6.79 0.84 4.06
N ARG A 58 6.67 2.02 4.62
CA ARG A 58 5.72 2.31 5.70
C ARG A 58 5.05 3.67 5.48
N PRO A 59 3.84 3.87 6.01
CA PRO A 59 3.22 5.19 5.98
C PRO A 59 4.08 6.19 6.75
N PHE A 60 4.26 7.36 6.21
CA PHE A 60 5.10 8.36 6.83
C PHE A 60 4.41 9.08 7.98
N ASP A 61 3.21 9.56 7.72
CA ASP A 61 2.50 10.36 8.72
C ASP A 61 1.61 9.55 9.64
N GLU A 62 1.18 8.39 9.22
CA GLU A 62 0.24 7.59 9.99
C GLU A 62 0.84 6.26 10.35
N PRO A 63 0.65 5.80 11.56
CA PRO A 63 1.14 4.49 11.95
C PRO A 63 0.35 3.33 11.33
N GLY A 64 -0.43 3.59 10.32
CA GLY A 64 -1.07 2.52 9.59
C GLY A 64 -2.13 1.76 10.34
N GLN A 65 -2.95 2.47 11.08
CA GLN A 65 -4.07 1.86 11.77
C GLN A 65 -5.29 1.83 10.87
N GLY A 66 -6.25 1.00 11.19
CA GLY A 66 -7.49 0.93 10.47
C GLY A 66 -7.62 -0.30 9.62
N GLU A 67 -8.77 -0.45 8.98
CA GLU A 67 -9.12 -1.67 8.25
C GLU A 67 -8.52 -1.70 6.86
N PHE A 68 -8.17 -0.57 6.31
CA PHE A 68 -7.61 -0.47 4.96
C PHE A 68 -6.32 0.34 5.00
N PRO A 69 -5.43 0.16 4.00
CA PRO A 69 -4.19 0.93 3.97
C PRO A 69 -4.49 2.43 3.91
N PRO A 70 -3.82 3.23 4.74
CA PRO A 70 -4.09 4.67 4.74
C PRO A 70 -3.58 5.34 3.48
N GLU A 71 -4.40 6.19 2.89
CA GLU A 71 -3.97 7.00 1.77
C GLU A 71 -3.01 8.07 2.28
N GLY A 72 -2.03 8.40 1.50
CA GLY A 72 -1.07 9.44 1.85
C GLY A 72 0.36 9.03 1.59
N VAL A 73 1.25 9.57 2.36
CA VAL A 73 2.69 9.48 2.10
C VAL A 73 3.27 8.21 2.71
N TRP A 74 4.00 7.48 1.89
CA TRP A 74 4.73 6.27 2.29
C TRP A 74 6.20 6.42 1.91
N VAL A 75 7.09 5.90 2.75
CA VAL A 75 8.52 6.00 2.50
C VAL A 75 9.14 4.62 2.41
N SER A 76 9.85 4.38 1.31
CA SER A 76 10.58 3.14 1.10
C SER A 76 12.07 3.43 1.17
N ARG A 77 12.77 2.68 1.99
CA ARG A 77 14.22 2.83 2.11
C ARG A 77 14.93 1.75 1.33
N LYS A 78 15.92 2.18 0.53
CA LYS A 78 16.75 1.24 -0.21
C LYS A 78 18.20 1.65 -0.03
N GLY A 79 18.89 1.00 0.89
CA GLY A 79 20.27 1.35 1.22
C GLY A 79 20.35 2.76 1.76
N ALA A 80 21.17 3.58 1.12
CA ALA A 80 21.33 4.98 1.52
C ALA A 80 20.28 5.90 0.92
N GLN A 81 19.36 5.36 0.10
CA GLN A 81 18.37 6.17 -0.58
C GLN A 81 16.99 5.93 0.00
N SER A 82 16.14 6.93 -0.13
CA SER A 82 14.75 6.81 0.26
C SER A 82 13.88 7.30 -0.89
N TYR A 83 12.76 6.63 -1.10
CA TYR A 83 11.80 7.00 -2.12
C TYR A 83 10.48 7.29 -1.46
N VAL A 84 9.82 8.36 -1.91
CA VAL A 84 8.54 8.78 -1.36
C VAL A 84 7.45 8.41 -2.35
N TYR A 85 6.41 7.76 -1.86
CA TYR A 85 5.28 7.34 -2.65
C TYR A 85 4.01 7.92 -2.05
N ASP A 86 3.00 8.13 -2.90
CA ASP A 86 1.65 8.41 -2.44
C ASP A 86 0.82 7.16 -2.66
N LEU A 87 0.12 6.73 -1.62
CA LEU A 87 -0.80 5.61 -1.73
C LEU A 87 -2.18 6.13 -2.08
N VAL A 88 -2.76 5.58 -3.13
CA VAL A 88 -4.12 5.89 -3.56
C VAL A 88 -4.90 4.60 -3.60
N ARG A 89 -6.06 4.57 -2.96
CA ARG A 89 -6.90 3.38 -2.98
C ARG A 89 -7.75 3.35 -4.23
N ALA A 90 -7.80 2.20 -4.87
CA ALA A 90 -8.61 2.00 -6.05
C ALA A 90 -9.84 1.18 -5.69
N ASP A 91 -10.57 1.66 -4.69
CA ASP A 91 -11.76 0.99 -4.24
C ASP A 91 -12.91 1.39 -5.18
N PRO A 92 -13.63 0.45 -5.76
CA PRO A 92 -14.75 0.78 -6.64
C PRO A 92 -15.79 1.68 -6.00
N ARG A 93 -16.01 1.51 -4.70
CA ARG A 93 -16.96 2.33 -4.02
C ARG A 93 -16.49 3.77 -3.95
N ALA A 94 -15.23 4.00 -3.65
CA ALA A 94 -14.69 5.34 -3.61
C ALA A 94 -14.67 5.96 -5.00
N ALA A 95 -14.36 5.19 -6.02
CA ALA A 95 -14.39 5.69 -7.37
C ALA A 95 -15.78 6.09 -7.79
N THR A 96 -16.77 5.31 -7.43
CA THR A 96 -18.13 5.64 -7.73
C THR A 96 -18.55 6.93 -7.07
N GLY A 97 -18.20 7.08 -5.82
CA GLY A 97 -18.56 8.29 -5.10
C GLY A 97 -17.93 9.51 -5.69
N SER A 98 -16.67 9.42 -6.09
CA SER A 98 -16.03 10.58 -6.65
C SER A 98 -16.50 10.84 -8.08
N GLY A 99 -16.89 9.81 -8.77
CA GLY A 99 -17.26 9.97 -10.14
C GLY A 99 -18.61 10.54 -10.36
N ILE A 100 -19.39 10.53 -9.35
CA ILE A 100 -20.63 10.95 -9.56
C ILE A 100 -20.71 12.31 -9.56
N ARG A 101 -20.95 12.70 -10.25
CA ARG A 101 -20.90 13.98 -10.18
C ARG A 101 -21.47 14.51 -11.08
#